data_8fb06e3f675ecb52fdc1d6cf5549d440
#
_entry.id   8fb06e3f675ecb52fdc1d6cf5549d440
#
_cell.length_a   1.000
_cell.length_b   1.000
_cell.length_c   1.000
_cell.angle_alpha   90.00
_cell.angle_beta   90.00
_cell.angle_gamma   90.00
#
_symmetry.space_group_name_H-M   'P 1'
#
loop_
_entity.id
_entity.type
_entity.pdbx_description
1 polymer ?
#
loop_
_entity_poly.entity_id
_entity_poly.type
_entity_poly.pdbx_seq_one_letter_code
_entity_poly.pdbx_strand_id
1 'polypeptide(L)'
;MPSSVELQNVSLLSILRNVSLQVAPGESVALIGRSGAGKTTMLRMMNGIVVPTSGNVLVDGVSLATADLIALRRRTGMIIQGSGLFPHRTVYENVATVPRLLGWDDAKTREAARTLMSKMAMSFDDFKDRMPRSLSGGEQQRVGIARAMIANPPLMLCDEPFAALDPIVRRELQETFIKLRSDATIVFVTHDLPEALRVAERIVLVDRGEIALDCAARDFVASSHPLARQFVDSATVAA
;
A
#
# COMPACT_ATOMS: atom_id res chain seq x y z
N MET A 1 -17.73 2.82 -1.35
CA MET A 1 -17.17 4.13 -1.75
C MET A 1 -15.73 4.17 -1.28
N PRO A 2 -14.80 4.83 -2.01
CA PRO A 2 -13.42 5.02 -1.56
C PRO A 2 -13.37 5.85 -0.27
N SER A 3 -12.34 5.62 0.55
CA SER A 3 -12.17 6.29 1.85
C SER A 3 -11.29 7.53 1.73
N SER A 4 -11.53 8.56 2.53
CA SER A 4 -10.58 9.65 2.75
C SER A 4 -9.62 9.32 3.90
N VAL A 5 -8.41 9.90 3.85
CA VAL A 5 -7.45 9.82 4.95
C VAL A 5 -6.89 11.21 5.25
N GLU A 6 -6.80 11.57 6.51
CA GLU A 6 -6.25 12.85 6.93
C GLU A 6 -5.31 12.68 8.14
N LEU A 7 -4.12 13.25 8.04
CA LEU A 7 -3.19 13.47 9.13
C LEU A 7 -3.24 14.95 9.48
N GLN A 8 -3.57 15.30 10.72
CA GLN A 8 -3.70 16.67 11.20
C GLN A 8 -2.61 16.96 12.23
N ASN A 9 -1.56 17.66 11.83
CA ASN A 9 -0.45 18.10 12.68
C ASN A 9 0.14 16.95 13.51
N VAL A 10 0.25 15.74 12.92
CA VAL A 10 0.72 14.57 13.64
C VAL A 10 2.21 14.64 13.92
N SER A 11 2.58 14.28 15.16
CA SER A 11 3.97 14.10 15.55
C SER A 11 4.15 12.76 16.25
N LEU A 12 5.34 12.19 16.16
CA LEU A 12 5.71 10.97 16.88
C LEU A 12 7.17 11.04 17.30
N LEU A 13 7.42 11.35 18.58
CA LEU A 13 8.78 11.41 19.14
C LEU A 13 9.74 12.18 18.21
N SER A 14 10.87 11.54 17.83
CA SER A 14 11.83 12.09 16.87
C SER A 14 11.60 11.68 15.42
N ILE A 15 10.53 10.89 15.14
CA ILE A 15 10.30 10.25 13.83
C ILE A 15 9.48 11.15 12.91
N LEU A 16 8.41 11.76 13.41
CA LEU A 16 7.54 12.66 12.66
C LEU A 16 7.35 13.98 13.40
N ARG A 17 7.32 15.09 12.63
CA ARG A 17 7.25 16.45 13.16
C ARG A 17 6.16 17.23 12.45
N ASN A 18 5.05 17.47 13.14
CA ASN A 18 3.94 18.32 12.69
C ASN A 18 3.48 18.04 11.25
N VAL A 19 3.30 16.76 10.91
CA VAL A 19 2.93 16.33 9.56
C VAL A 19 1.43 16.50 9.37
N SER A 20 1.05 17.21 8.30
CA SER A 20 -0.33 17.32 7.84
C SER A 20 -0.42 16.82 6.39
N LEU A 21 -1.33 15.90 6.13
CA LEU A 21 -1.56 15.31 4.81
C LEU A 21 -3.04 14.97 4.67
N GLN A 22 -3.64 15.35 3.55
CA GLN A 22 -4.98 14.96 3.19
C GLN A 22 -4.94 14.13 1.91
N VAL A 23 -5.59 12.97 1.91
CA VAL A 23 -5.76 12.10 0.75
C VAL A 23 -7.24 12.01 0.44
N ALA A 24 -7.61 12.44 -0.76
CA ALA A 24 -8.99 12.45 -1.20
C ALA A 24 -9.51 11.03 -1.51
N PRO A 25 -10.83 10.79 -1.43
CA PRO A 25 -11.41 9.53 -1.85
C PRO A 25 -11.07 9.18 -3.30
N GLY A 26 -10.54 7.96 -3.53
CA GLY A 26 -10.15 7.47 -4.85
C GLY A 26 -8.78 7.93 -5.34
N GLU A 27 -8.11 8.81 -4.60
CA GLU A 27 -6.78 9.31 -4.94
C GLU A 27 -5.69 8.23 -4.72
N SER A 28 -4.69 8.20 -5.59
CA SER A 28 -3.49 7.38 -5.44
C SER A 28 -2.29 8.24 -5.11
N VAL A 29 -1.74 8.10 -3.90
CA VAL A 29 -0.64 8.90 -3.36
C VAL A 29 0.58 8.04 -3.08
N ALA A 30 1.74 8.43 -3.61
CA ALA A 30 3.02 7.84 -3.28
C ALA A 30 3.73 8.64 -2.18
N LEU A 31 4.11 7.99 -1.09
CA LEU A 31 5.02 8.52 -0.10
C LEU A 31 6.45 8.12 -0.48
N ILE A 32 7.27 9.05 -0.94
CA ILE A 32 8.67 8.78 -1.29
C ILE A 32 9.62 9.50 -0.32
N GLY A 33 10.87 9.07 -0.26
CA GLY A 33 11.88 9.65 0.61
C GLY A 33 12.94 8.64 1.02
N ARG A 34 14.01 9.11 1.64
CA ARG A 34 15.12 8.27 2.11
C ARG A 34 14.65 7.25 3.16
N SER A 35 15.44 6.18 3.35
CA SER A 35 15.22 5.24 4.46
C SER A 35 15.24 6.00 5.80
N GLY A 36 14.33 5.65 6.70
CA GLY A 36 14.19 6.33 8.00
C GLY A 36 13.47 7.68 7.97
N ALA A 37 12.99 8.17 6.82
CA ALA A 37 12.29 9.46 6.74
C ALA A 37 10.91 9.51 7.43
N GLY A 38 10.34 8.35 7.85
CA GLY A 38 9.04 8.29 8.53
C GLY A 38 7.88 7.77 7.68
N LYS A 39 8.09 7.42 6.40
CA LYS A 39 7.02 6.98 5.46
C LYS A 39 6.19 5.81 5.97
N THR A 40 6.83 4.70 6.31
CA THR A 40 6.17 3.51 6.88
C THR A 40 5.42 3.83 8.18
N THR A 41 5.97 4.75 8.99
CA THR A 41 5.33 5.22 10.23
C THR A 41 4.04 5.98 9.91
N MET A 42 4.06 6.89 8.93
CA MET A 42 2.85 7.58 8.47
C MET A 42 1.81 6.58 7.96
N LEU A 43 2.21 5.61 7.14
CA LEU A 43 1.32 4.57 6.63
C LEU A 43 0.69 3.76 7.77
N ARG A 44 1.47 3.37 8.78
CA ARG A 44 0.99 2.62 9.95
C ARG A 44 0.08 3.45 10.85
N MET A 45 0.22 4.78 10.89
CA MET A 45 -0.71 5.65 11.58
C MET A 45 -2.10 5.66 10.91
N MET A 46 -2.16 5.66 9.57
CA MET A 46 -3.42 5.64 8.81
C MET A 46 -4.26 4.37 9.06
N ASN A 47 -3.64 3.32 9.58
CA ASN A 47 -4.31 2.07 9.98
C ASN A 47 -4.42 1.90 11.52
N GLY A 48 -4.08 2.92 12.29
CA GLY A 48 -4.12 2.90 13.75
C GLY A 48 -3.17 1.88 14.39
N ILE A 49 -2.14 1.38 13.67
CA ILE A 49 -1.10 0.51 14.22
C ILE A 49 -0.12 1.32 15.08
N VAL A 50 0.17 2.53 14.62
CA VAL A 50 0.99 3.50 15.36
C VAL A 50 0.10 4.67 15.77
N VAL A 51 0.15 5.03 17.04
CA VAL A 51 -0.60 6.18 17.58
C VAL A 51 0.34 7.38 17.65
N PRO A 52 -0.02 8.55 17.09
CA PRO A 52 0.79 9.75 17.20
C PRO A 52 0.88 10.24 18.66
N THR A 53 1.98 10.93 19.01
CA THR A 53 2.13 11.59 20.32
C THR A 53 1.36 12.90 20.40
N SER A 54 1.10 13.54 19.25
CA SER A 54 0.24 14.71 19.12
C SER A 54 -0.38 14.76 17.72
N GLY A 55 -1.43 15.56 17.58
CA GLY A 55 -2.20 15.64 16.34
C GLY A 55 -3.30 14.56 16.27
N ASN A 56 -3.94 14.44 15.13
CA ASN A 56 -5.05 13.51 14.93
C ASN A 56 -4.93 12.82 13.57
N VAL A 57 -5.42 11.58 13.49
CA VAL A 57 -5.55 10.82 12.25
C VAL A 57 -7.02 10.51 12.04
N LEU A 58 -7.55 10.85 10.88
CA LEU A 58 -8.93 10.57 10.53
C LEU A 58 -8.99 9.68 9.28
N VAL A 59 -9.96 8.78 9.28
CA VAL A 59 -10.38 8.02 8.11
C VAL A 59 -11.88 8.21 7.94
N ASP A 60 -12.32 8.64 6.78
CA ASP A 60 -13.71 9.01 6.50
C ASP A 60 -14.26 10.05 7.49
N GLY A 61 -13.40 11.00 7.92
CA GLY A 61 -13.75 12.03 8.90
C GLY A 61 -13.85 11.54 10.36
N VAL A 62 -13.61 10.24 10.62
CA VAL A 62 -13.67 9.67 11.98
C VAL A 62 -12.27 9.57 12.55
N SER A 63 -12.04 10.17 13.73
CA SER A 63 -10.76 10.09 14.43
C SER A 63 -10.43 8.65 14.86
N LEU A 64 -9.20 8.21 14.55
CA LEU A 64 -8.74 6.87 14.94
C LEU A 64 -8.57 6.71 16.46
N ALA A 65 -8.54 7.81 17.22
CA ALA A 65 -8.53 7.76 18.69
C ALA A 65 -9.87 7.23 19.27
N THR A 66 -10.98 7.35 18.51
CA THR A 66 -12.32 6.94 18.95
C THR A 66 -12.95 5.87 18.04
N ALA A 67 -12.31 5.54 16.92
CA ALA A 67 -12.83 4.60 15.93
C ALA A 67 -12.74 3.13 16.40
N ASP A 68 -13.63 2.28 15.88
CA ASP A 68 -13.44 0.84 15.92
C ASP A 68 -12.31 0.43 14.96
N LEU A 69 -11.09 0.32 15.51
CA LEU A 69 -9.90 -0.04 14.74
C LEU A 69 -9.96 -1.46 14.16
N ILE A 70 -10.76 -2.36 14.76
CA ILE A 70 -10.92 -3.73 14.23
C ILE A 70 -11.76 -3.66 12.96
N ALA A 71 -12.88 -2.97 12.99
CA ALA A 71 -13.73 -2.77 11.82
C ALA A 71 -12.98 -2.03 10.70
N LEU A 72 -12.21 -0.98 11.04
CA LEU A 72 -11.38 -0.25 10.08
C LEU A 72 -10.37 -1.19 9.40
N ARG A 73 -9.57 -1.94 10.16
CA ARG A 73 -8.54 -2.83 9.63
C ARG A 73 -9.10 -3.96 8.76
N ARG A 74 -10.29 -4.48 9.06
CA ARG A 74 -10.97 -5.51 8.26
C ARG A 74 -11.38 -5.00 6.88
N ARG A 75 -11.66 -3.70 6.74
CA ARG A 75 -12.03 -3.07 5.46
C ARG A 75 -10.87 -2.31 4.80
N THR A 76 -9.67 -2.31 5.40
CA THR A 76 -8.46 -1.72 4.81
C THR A 76 -7.59 -2.83 4.24
N GLY A 77 -7.27 -2.74 2.94
CA GLY A 77 -6.28 -3.61 2.31
C GLY A 77 -4.88 -3.18 2.74
N MET A 78 -4.11 -4.08 3.34
CA MET A 78 -2.76 -3.80 3.78
C MET A 78 -1.76 -4.71 3.07
N ILE A 79 -0.81 -4.11 2.36
CA ILE A 79 0.39 -4.79 1.83
C ILE A 79 1.56 -4.32 2.67
N ILE A 80 2.24 -5.24 3.34
CA ILE A 80 3.43 -4.94 4.15
C ILE A 80 4.70 -5.30 3.37
N GLN A 81 5.79 -4.68 3.73
CA GLN A 81 7.10 -4.95 3.14
C GLN A 81 7.42 -6.46 3.21
N GLY A 82 7.88 -7.03 2.11
CA GLY A 82 7.91 -8.47 1.89
C GLY A 82 6.49 -9.00 1.62
N SER A 83 6.32 -10.29 1.43
CA SER A 83 5.00 -10.86 1.13
C SER A 83 4.05 -10.83 2.33
N GLY A 84 4.59 -10.82 3.55
CA GLY A 84 3.84 -10.87 4.81
C GLY A 84 2.85 -12.04 4.91
N LEU A 85 3.08 -13.11 4.15
CA LEU A 85 2.21 -14.28 4.16
C LEU A 85 2.34 -15.05 5.48
N PHE A 86 1.23 -15.65 5.91
CA PHE A 86 1.25 -16.58 7.04
C PHE A 86 1.95 -17.87 6.60
N PRO A 87 3.14 -18.20 7.15
CA PRO A 87 3.97 -19.29 6.63
C PRO A 87 3.36 -20.69 6.86
N HIS A 88 2.45 -20.79 7.81
CA HIS A 88 1.75 -22.03 8.20
C HIS A 88 0.36 -22.19 7.53
N ARG A 89 0.01 -21.31 6.59
CA ARG A 89 -1.23 -21.34 5.82
C ARG A 89 -0.94 -21.51 4.34
N THR A 90 -1.81 -22.24 3.67
CA THR A 90 -1.74 -22.36 2.21
C THR A 90 -1.98 -21.03 1.50
N VAL A 91 -1.75 -20.97 0.20
CA VAL A 91 -2.06 -19.80 -0.64
C VAL A 91 -3.52 -19.41 -0.49
N TYR A 92 -4.45 -20.38 -0.64
CA TYR A 92 -5.88 -20.11 -0.48
C TYR A 92 -6.21 -19.58 0.91
N GLU A 93 -5.69 -20.18 1.96
CA GLU A 93 -5.94 -19.74 3.34
C GLU A 93 -5.38 -18.33 3.63
N ASN A 94 -4.25 -17.98 3.00
CA ASN A 94 -3.73 -16.61 3.05
C ASN A 94 -4.71 -15.64 2.38
N VAL A 95 -5.12 -15.90 1.15
CA VAL A 95 -6.05 -15.05 0.39
C VAL A 95 -7.42 -14.98 1.09
N ALA A 96 -7.93 -16.09 1.62
CA ALA A 96 -9.22 -16.17 2.30
C ALA A 96 -9.25 -15.52 3.71
N THR A 97 -8.12 -15.02 4.22
CA THR A 97 -8.04 -14.49 5.59
C THR A 97 -9.03 -13.35 5.83
N VAL A 98 -9.04 -12.33 4.97
CA VAL A 98 -9.93 -11.16 5.13
C VAL A 98 -11.40 -11.53 4.87
N PRO A 99 -11.77 -12.23 3.79
CA PRO A 99 -13.13 -12.73 3.60
C PRO A 99 -13.70 -13.48 4.81
N ARG A 100 -12.92 -14.38 5.42
CA ARG A 100 -13.34 -15.11 6.62
C ARG A 100 -13.60 -14.19 7.81
N LEU A 101 -12.74 -13.17 8.02
CA LEU A 101 -12.94 -12.16 9.07
C LEU A 101 -14.18 -11.28 8.83
N LEU A 102 -14.61 -11.16 7.56
CA LEU A 102 -15.83 -10.45 7.14
C LEU A 102 -17.07 -11.36 7.11
N GLY A 103 -16.95 -12.65 7.47
CA GLY A 103 -18.06 -13.58 7.52
C GLY A 103 -18.54 -14.06 6.14
N TRP A 104 -17.69 -14.00 5.10
CA TRP A 104 -18.05 -14.55 3.80
C TRP A 104 -18.14 -16.09 3.87
N ASP A 105 -19.12 -16.64 3.14
CA ASP A 105 -19.17 -18.08 2.94
C ASP A 105 -17.99 -18.59 2.08
N ASP A 106 -17.70 -19.89 2.18
CA ASP A 106 -16.54 -20.47 1.51
C ASP A 106 -16.70 -20.51 -0.01
N ALA A 107 -17.92 -20.68 -0.54
CA ALA A 107 -18.18 -20.72 -1.98
C ALA A 107 -17.89 -19.35 -2.62
N LYS A 108 -18.41 -18.26 -2.04
CA LYS A 108 -18.13 -16.88 -2.44
C LYS A 108 -16.63 -16.57 -2.36
N THR A 109 -16.00 -17.00 -1.26
CA THR A 109 -14.56 -16.76 -1.04
C THR A 109 -13.71 -17.47 -2.09
N ARG A 110 -14.02 -18.72 -2.43
CA ARG A 110 -13.31 -19.50 -3.46
C ARG A 110 -13.44 -18.87 -4.84
N GLU A 111 -14.64 -18.45 -5.20
CA GLU A 111 -14.91 -17.83 -6.49
C GLU A 111 -14.16 -16.50 -6.63
N ALA A 112 -14.21 -15.65 -5.61
CA ALA A 112 -13.46 -14.41 -5.58
C ALA A 112 -11.94 -14.64 -5.64
N ALA A 113 -11.42 -15.64 -4.90
CA ALA A 113 -10.00 -16.00 -4.93
C ALA A 113 -9.59 -16.51 -6.31
N ARG A 114 -10.38 -17.40 -6.93
CA ARG A 114 -10.15 -17.92 -8.28
C ARG A 114 -10.07 -16.79 -9.30
N THR A 115 -11.05 -15.89 -9.29
CA THR A 115 -11.13 -14.75 -10.21
C THR A 115 -9.93 -13.81 -10.03
N LEU A 116 -9.61 -13.46 -8.80
CA LEU A 116 -8.51 -12.50 -8.51
C LEU A 116 -7.14 -13.11 -8.81
N MET A 117 -6.89 -14.36 -8.42
CA MET A 117 -5.63 -15.06 -8.70
C MET A 117 -5.40 -15.23 -10.20
N SER A 118 -6.44 -15.57 -10.97
CA SER A 118 -6.37 -15.63 -12.43
C SER A 118 -5.95 -14.29 -13.05
N LYS A 119 -6.50 -13.15 -12.57
CA LYS A 119 -6.10 -11.80 -13.01
C LYS A 119 -4.63 -11.47 -12.67
N MET A 120 -4.06 -12.15 -11.68
CA MET A 120 -2.65 -12.03 -11.29
C MET A 120 -1.76 -13.10 -11.95
N ALA A 121 -2.23 -13.74 -13.03
CA ALA A 121 -1.53 -14.82 -13.73
C ALA A 121 -1.14 -15.99 -12.82
N MET A 122 -2.03 -16.33 -11.86
CA MET A 122 -1.89 -17.49 -10.95
C MET A 122 -3.11 -18.40 -11.10
N SER A 123 -2.91 -19.63 -11.57
CA SER A 123 -3.97 -20.65 -11.61
C SER A 123 -4.39 -21.01 -10.18
N PHE A 124 -5.66 -20.80 -9.86
CA PHE A 124 -6.16 -21.12 -8.52
C PHE A 124 -5.93 -22.60 -8.16
N ASP A 125 -6.24 -23.50 -9.08
CA ASP A 125 -6.16 -24.94 -8.81
C ASP A 125 -4.72 -25.44 -8.65
N ASP A 126 -3.75 -24.81 -9.32
CA ASP A 126 -2.33 -25.17 -9.21
C ASP A 126 -1.66 -24.61 -7.95
N PHE A 127 -2.18 -23.50 -7.42
CA PHE A 127 -1.54 -22.77 -6.33
C PHE A 127 -2.26 -22.87 -4.99
N LYS A 128 -3.58 -23.09 -4.95
CA LYS A 128 -4.41 -22.96 -3.73
C LYS A 128 -3.88 -23.71 -2.52
N ASP A 129 -3.32 -24.92 -2.73
CA ASP A 129 -2.86 -25.82 -1.68
C ASP A 129 -1.35 -25.69 -1.40
N ARG A 130 -0.62 -24.86 -2.15
CA ARG A 130 0.81 -24.63 -1.94
C ARG A 130 1.06 -23.81 -0.68
N MET A 131 2.20 -24.08 -0.04
CA MET A 131 2.66 -23.30 1.11
C MET A 131 3.55 -22.15 0.64
N PRO A 132 3.60 -21.00 1.35
CA PRO A 132 4.42 -19.85 0.97
C PRO A 132 5.89 -20.21 0.67
N ARG A 133 6.49 -21.13 1.42
CA ARG A 133 7.88 -21.59 1.23
C ARG A 133 8.17 -22.24 -0.12
N SER A 134 7.14 -22.73 -0.82
CA SER A 134 7.28 -23.34 -2.15
C SER A 134 7.08 -22.36 -3.30
N LEU A 135 6.85 -21.08 -2.99
CA LEU A 135 6.62 -20.02 -3.95
C LEU A 135 7.89 -19.19 -4.17
N SER A 136 8.09 -18.72 -5.40
CA SER A 136 9.06 -17.67 -5.70
C SER A 136 8.69 -16.35 -5.00
N GLY A 137 9.62 -15.42 -4.85
CA GLY A 137 9.36 -14.11 -4.27
C GLY A 137 8.24 -13.34 -4.98
N GLY A 138 8.21 -13.41 -6.32
CA GLY A 138 7.15 -12.78 -7.12
C GLY A 138 5.78 -13.42 -6.91
N GLU A 139 5.70 -14.75 -6.83
CA GLU A 139 4.46 -15.46 -6.52
C GLU A 139 3.96 -15.13 -5.11
N GLN A 140 4.87 -15.08 -4.12
CA GLN A 140 4.50 -14.66 -2.76
C GLN A 140 3.94 -13.25 -2.74
N GLN A 141 4.54 -12.32 -3.50
CA GLN A 141 4.07 -10.94 -3.58
C GLN A 141 2.69 -10.86 -4.24
N ARG A 142 2.45 -11.61 -5.32
CA ARG A 142 1.12 -11.71 -5.97
C ARG A 142 0.05 -12.23 -4.99
N VAL A 143 0.37 -13.23 -4.19
CA VAL A 143 -0.54 -13.76 -3.14
C VAL A 143 -0.79 -12.71 -2.05
N GLY A 144 0.23 -11.97 -1.63
CA GLY A 144 0.11 -10.87 -0.66
C GLY A 144 -0.81 -9.75 -1.15
N ILE A 145 -0.68 -9.36 -2.42
CA ILE A 145 -1.55 -8.39 -3.07
C ILE A 145 -2.98 -8.94 -3.19
N ALA A 146 -3.15 -10.20 -3.63
CA ALA A 146 -4.46 -10.84 -3.72
C ALA A 146 -5.17 -10.85 -2.37
N ARG A 147 -4.47 -11.19 -1.29
CA ARG A 147 -5.01 -11.14 0.08
C ARG A 147 -5.51 -9.76 0.48
N ALA A 148 -4.76 -8.72 0.12
CA ALA A 148 -5.13 -7.34 0.44
C ALA A 148 -6.33 -6.84 -0.39
N MET A 149 -6.47 -7.30 -1.62
CA MET A 149 -7.48 -6.80 -2.58
C MET A 149 -8.78 -7.62 -2.62
N ILE A 150 -8.80 -8.87 -2.14
CA ILE A 150 -9.92 -9.79 -2.37
C ILE A 150 -11.28 -9.27 -1.87
N ALA A 151 -11.27 -8.48 -0.80
CA ALA A 151 -12.50 -7.90 -0.24
C ALA A 151 -12.89 -6.56 -0.89
N ASN A 152 -12.21 -6.15 -1.96
CA ASN A 152 -12.39 -4.86 -2.63
C ASN A 152 -12.39 -3.69 -1.62
N PRO A 153 -11.30 -3.49 -0.88
CA PRO A 153 -11.23 -2.52 0.20
C PRO A 153 -11.35 -1.08 -0.32
N PRO A 154 -12.06 -0.18 0.39
CA PRO A 154 -12.15 1.24 0.03
C PRO A 154 -10.84 2.01 0.25
N LEU A 155 -9.93 1.47 1.06
CA LEU A 155 -8.61 2.03 1.35
C LEU A 155 -7.55 0.93 1.21
N MET A 156 -6.48 1.23 0.49
CA MET A 156 -5.29 0.39 0.40
C MET A 156 -4.05 1.12 0.92
N LEU A 157 -3.36 0.49 1.85
CA LEU A 157 -2.11 0.97 2.42
C LEU A 157 -1.01 -0.02 2.05
N CYS A 158 -0.02 0.43 1.29
CA CYS A 158 0.99 -0.45 0.71
C CYS A 158 2.40 0.00 1.10
N ASP A 159 3.13 -0.85 1.81
CA ASP A 159 4.52 -0.60 2.21
C ASP A 159 5.46 -1.37 1.28
N GLU A 160 6.09 -0.67 0.34
CA GLU A 160 6.98 -1.22 -0.69
C GLU A 160 6.37 -2.43 -1.45
N PRO A 161 5.17 -2.27 -2.07
CA PRO A 161 4.39 -3.39 -2.59
C PRO A 161 5.07 -4.17 -3.73
N PHE A 162 6.07 -3.59 -4.39
CA PHE A 162 6.75 -4.20 -5.54
C PHE A 162 8.27 -4.36 -5.32
N ALA A 163 8.75 -4.19 -4.08
CA ALA A 163 10.15 -4.40 -3.75
C ALA A 163 10.57 -5.87 -3.97
N ALA A 164 11.87 -6.08 -4.17
CA ALA A 164 12.48 -7.40 -4.34
C ALA A 164 11.97 -8.24 -5.53
N LEU A 165 11.36 -7.60 -6.53
CA LEU A 165 10.97 -8.21 -7.80
C LEU A 165 11.97 -7.85 -8.90
N ASP A 166 12.19 -8.78 -9.83
CA ASP A 166 12.92 -8.43 -11.05
C ASP A 166 12.13 -7.38 -11.88
N PRO A 167 12.81 -6.57 -12.72
CA PRO A 167 12.18 -5.44 -13.39
C PRO A 167 10.98 -5.82 -14.27
N ILE A 168 10.99 -7.00 -14.90
CA ILE A 168 9.94 -7.44 -15.82
C ILE A 168 8.69 -7.80 -15.01
N VAL A 169 8.83 -8.67 -14.01
CA VAL A 169 7.73 -9.10 -13.13
C VAL A 169 7.16 -7.91 -12.35
N ARG A 170 8.02 -6.99 -11.91
CA ARG A 170 7.61 -5.75 -11.23
C ARG A 170 6.67 -4.94 -12.11
N ARG A 171 7.05 -4.70 -13.37
CA ARG A 171 6.24 -3.93 -14.32
C ARG A 171 4.88 -4.58 -14.58
N GLU A 172 4.86 -5.88 -14.84
CA GLU A 172 3.61 -6.64 -15.05
C GLU A 172 2.68 -6.56 -13.84
N LEU A 173 3.25 -6.67 -12.64
CA LEU A 173 2.48 -6.62 -11.40
C LEU A 173 1.94 -5.23 -11.11
N GLN A 174 2.71 -4.16 -11.40
CA GLN A 174 2.24 -2.78 -11.31
C GLN A 174 1.07 -2.52 -12.26
N GLU A 175 1.16 -2.95 -13.52
CA GLU A 175 0.08 -2.83 -14.51
C GLU A 175 -1.17 -3.59 -14.05
N THR A 176 -0.99 -4.79 -13.52
CA THR A 176 -2.08 -5.59 -12.96
C THR A 176 -2.71 -4.90 -11.75
N PHE A 177 -1.91 -4.39 -10.84
CA PHE A 177 -2.37 -3.67 -9.65
C PHE A 177 -3.19 -2.43 -10.03
N ILE A 178 -2.71 -1.62 -10.98
CA ILE A 178 -3.41 -0.44 -11.47
C ILE A 178 -4.77 -0.81 -12.08
N LYS A 179 -4.85 -1.90 -12.84
CA LYS A 179 -6.11 -2.39 -13.43
C LYS A 179 -7.10 -2.91 -12.39
N LEU A 180 -6.59 -3.46 -11.28
CA LEU A 180 -7.39 -4.12 -10.24
C LEU A 180 -7.79 -3.20 -9.09
N ARG A 181 -7.10 -2.05 -8.92
CA ARG A 181 -7.31 -1.15 -7.77
C ARG A 181 -8.72 -0.57 -7.67
N SER A 182 -9.53 -0.67 -8.75
CA SER A 182 -10.88 -0.07 -8.78
C SER A 182 -10.81 1.42 -8.42
N ASP A 183 -11.80 1.93 -7.69
CA ASP A 183 -11.85 3.31 -7.19
C ASP A 183 -11.27 3.46 -5.77
N ALA A 184 -10.53 2.46 -5.27
CA ALA A 184 -9.97 2.51 -3.92
C ALA A 184 -9.00 3.69 -3.76
N THR A 185 -9.03 4.32 -2.60
CA THR A 185 -7.97 5.25 -2.18
C THR A 185 -6.71 4.46 -1.90
N ILE A 186 -5.57 4.90 -2.43
CA ILE A 186 -4.31 4.19 -2.29
C ILE A 186 -3.26 5.12 -1.71
N VAL A 187 -2.64 4.70 -0.63
CA VAL A 187 -1.40 5.31 -0.13
C VAL A 187 -0.32 4.24 -0.15
N PHE A 188 0.75 4.49 -0.88
CA PHE A 188 1.86 3.54 -0.91
C PHE A 188 3.20 4.20 -0.68
N VAL A 189 4.06 3.45 -0.01
CA VAL A 189 5.45 3.82 0.27
C VAL A 189 6.34 3.17 -0.77
N THR A 190 7.23 3.95 -1.36
CA THR A 190 8.29 3.44 -2.20
C THR A 190 9.54 4.32 -2.12
N HIS A 191 10.68 3.75 -2.46
CA HIS A 191 11.92 4.50 -2.69
C HIS A 191 12.27 4.58 -4.20
N ASP A 192 11.44 3.98 -5.07
CA ASP A 192 11.60 3.91 -6.52
C ASP A 192 10.75 5.00 -7.18
N LEU A 193 11.39 6.03 -7.76
CA LEU A 193 10.68 7.13 -8.44
C LEU A 193 9.92 6.66 -9.69
N PRO A 194 10.47 5.83 -10.58
CA PRO A 194 9.72 5.22 -11.70
C PRO A 194 8.42 4.53 -11.25
N GLU A 195 8.45 3.82 -10.11
CA GLU A 195 7.26 3.21 -9.53
C GLU A 195 6.24 4.26 -9.08
N ALA A 196 6.69 5.27 -8.33
CA ALA A 196 5.82 6.36 -7.88
C ALA A 196 5.14 7.08 -9.04
N LEU A 197 5.90 7.42 -10.09
CA LEU A 197 5.36 8.08 -11.30
C LEU A 197 4.37 7.23 -12.09
N ARG A 198 4.50 5.90 -12.04
CA ARG A 198 3.62 4.97 -12.76
C ARG A 198 2.30 4.73 -12.03
N VAL A 199 2.34 4.60 -10.71
CA VAL A 199 1.22 4.11 -9.90
C VAL A 199 0.43 5.25 -9.26
N ALA A 200 1.09 6.37 -8.92
CA ALA A 200 0.46 7.47 -8.20
C ALA A 200 0.02 8.62 -9.12
N GLU A 201 -1.01 9.31 -8.67
CA GLU A 201 -1.44 10.60 -9.23
C GLU A 201 -0.74 11.77 -8.55
N ARG A 202 -0.32 11.57 -7.29
CA ARG A 202 0.34 12.57 -6.44
C ARG A 202 1.52 11.96 -5.69
N ILE A 203 2.58 12.72 -5.55
CA ILE A 203 3.79 12.33 -4.84
C ILE A 203 4.01 13.25 -3.65
N VAL A 204 4.20 12.65 -2.49
CA VAL A 204 4.56 13.32 -1.24
C VAL A 204 5.98 12.89 -0.86
N LEU A 205 6.91 13.82 -0.93
CA LEU A 205 8.30 13.62 -0.55
C LEU A 205 8.47 13.87 0.95
N VAL A 206 8.86 12.84 1.67
CA VAL A 206 9.09 12.89 3.12
C VAL A 206 10.58 12.94 3.40
N ASP A 207 11.02 13.90 4.17
CA ASP A 207 12.41 14.02 4.65
C ASP A 207 12.44 14.32 6.14
N ARG A 208 13.25 13.61 6.89
CA ARG A 208 13.48 13.81 8.33
C ARG A 208 12.22 14.00 9.17
N GLY A 209 11.17 13.27 8.81
CA GLY A 209 9.89 13.30 9.53
C GLY A 209 8.96 14.45 9.16
N GLU A 210 9.22 15.18 8.10
CA GLU A 210 8.41 16.27 7.59
C GLU A 210 8.05 16.05 6.11
N ILE A 211 6.97 16.68 5.63
CA ILE A 211 6.65 16.73 4.20
C ILE A 211 7.49 17.85 3.57
N ALA A 212 8.44 17.47 2.73
CA ALA A 212 9.34 18.39 2.04
C ALA A 212 8.75 18.91 0.72
N LEU A 213 7.96 18.08 0.02
CA LEU A 213 7.27 18.44 -1.22
C LEU A 213 5.99 17.62 -1.34
N ASP A 214 4.95 18.24 -1.85
CA ASP A 214 3.67 17.63 -2.13
C ASP A 214 3.15 18.18 -3.46
N CYS A 215 3.08 17.35 -4.51
CA CYS A 215 2.70 17.79 -5.84
C CYS A 215 2.10 16.65 -6.68
N ALA A 216 1.44 17.01 -7.79
CA ALA A 216 1.02 16.01 -8.77
C ALA A 216 2.24 15.23 -9.30
N ALA A 217 2.07 13.94 -9.54
CA ALA A 217 3.17 13.07 -9.98
C ALA A 217 3.85 13.58 -11.26
N ARG A 218 3.06 14.10 -12.21
CA ARG A 218 3.57 14.69 -13.47
C ARG A 218 4.48 15.90 -13.26
N ASP A 219 4.30 16.64 -12.14
CA ASP A 219 5.04 17.88 -11.87
C ASP A 219 6.33 17.60 -11.06
N PHE A 220 6.46 16.39 -10.48
CA PHE A 220 7.59 16.02 -9.64
C PHE A 220 8.93 16.08 -10.37
N VAL A 221 8.98 15.58 -11.62
CA VAL A 221 10.20 15.54 -12.45
C VAL A 221 10.71 16.97 -12.78
N ALA A 222 9.79 17.92 -12.96
CA ALA A 222 10.12 19.33 -13.23
C ALA A 222 10.40 20.16 -11.97
N SER A 223 10.24 19.58 -10.79
CA SER A 223 10.41 20.29 -9.51
C SER A 223 11.84 20.83 -9.35
N SER A 224 11.95 22.05 -8.89
CA SER A 224 13.24 22.66 -8.50
C SER A 224 13.69 22.28 -7.09
N HIS A 225 12.88 21.54 -6.33
CA HIS A 225 13.20 21.15 -4.96
C HIS A 225 14.46 20.27 -4.91
N PRO A 226 15.49 20.61 -4.09
CA PRO A 226 16.79 19.94 -4.14
C PRO A 226 16.72 18.42 -3.93
N LEU A 227 15.87 17.93 -3.00
CA LEU A 227 15.69 16.50 -2.77
C LEU A 227 14.95 15.82 -3.93
N ALA A 228 13.96 16.47 -4.54
CA ALA A 228 13.27 15.90 -5.71
C ALA A 228 14.26 15.70 -6.87
N ARG A 229 15.13 16.68 -7.10
CA ARG A 229 16.20 16.56 -8.09
C ARG A 229 17.11 15.36 -7.85
N GLN A 230 17.53 15.10 -6.59
CA GLN A 230 18.33 13.92 -6.28
C GLN A 230 17.64 12.61 -6.64
N PHE A 231 16.31 12.50 -6.42
CA PHE A 231 15.53 11.32 -6.85
C PHE A 231 15.47 11.21 -8.37
N VAL A 232 15.26 12.32 -9.08
CA VAL A 232 15.24 12.34 -10.56
C VAL A 232 16.59 11.93 -11.13
N ASP A 233 17.67 12.52 -10.65
CA ASP A 233 19.04 12.22 -11.12
C ASP A 233 19.41 10.74 -10.88
N SER A 234 19.07 10.19 -9.70
CA SER A 234 19.32 8.78 -9.40
C SER A 234 18.53 7.82 -10.28
N ALA A 235 17.28 8.16 -10.63
CA ALA A 235 16.44 7.35 -11.52
C ALA A 235 16.94 7.37 -12.98
N THR A 236 17.49 8.50 -13.43
CA THR A 236 18.03 8.66 -14.80
C THR A 236 19.32 7.87 -15.02
N VAL A 237 20.14 7.70 -13.97
CA VAL A 237 21.40 6.91 -14.05
C VAL A 237 21.14 5.40 -14.05
N ALA A 238 19.98 4.96 -13.54
CA ALA A 238 19.60 3.54 -13.45
C ALA A 238 18.81 3.02 -14.67
N ALA A 239 18.46 3.89 -15.61
CA ALA A 239 17.73 3.58 -16.84
C ALA A 239 18.67 3.43 -18.04
#